data_b58693fc2e11f4d7f401f12591e2c1f8
#
_entry.id   b58693fc2e11f4d7f401f12591e2c1f8
#
_cell.length_a   1.000
_cell.length_b   1.000
_cell.length_c   1.000
_cell.angle_alpha   90.00
_cell.angle_beta   90.00
_cell.angle_gamma   90.00
#
_symmetry.space_group_name_H-M   'P 1'
#
loop_
_entity.id
_entity.type
_entity.pdbx_description
1 polymer ?
#
loop_
_entity_poly.entity_id
_entity_poly.type
_entity_poly.pdbx_seq_one_letter_code
_entity_poly.pdbx_strand_id
1 'polypeptide(L)'
;MNILYCIPHLYNAGGMERVLTQKVNWLAAHTEHAITIITTEPTPAGMSDTCFALNERIQVVHLNIDFNADYTKPLLTKWCGHMRRMRAYKRALTNYIREHKIDLCISLCGKEIAFLHTLPCRTIAEMHFAKEQRRQLLMANHRGWFWSLLGRIRTWQLVRAVKPLERLIVLTEEDKTAWSQAGCTNVLCIPNVCCLNIKYQISNIKSPILLAVGRLHEQKGFDLLLQAWQPIEHAHPDWTLRIVGEGSKRAELEAQIQALQLHHAVLAGQTNDIAKEYASASLFVLSSRYEGLPLALIEAMWSGLPCISFDCPQGPQALLADNRGWLVPNADIAALTAQIEYAITHPEDAAQRALKAQVYAQATYSEQAIMPQWKAIIERSI
;
A
#
# COMPACT_ATOMS: atom_id res chain seq x y z
N MET A 1 -24.08 14.79 1.76
CA MET A 1 -23.00 15.23 2.66
C MET A 1 -21.84 15.74 1.81
N ASN A 2 -21.11 16.71 2.34
CA ASN A 2 -19.88 17.21 1.75
C ASN A 2 -18.68 16.50 2.41
N ILE A 3 -17.98 15.67 1.65
CA ILE A 3 -16.89 14.82 2.15
C ILE A 3 -15.56 15.33 1.61
N LEU A 4 -14.58 15.45 2.48
CA LEU A 4 -13.24 15.89 2.16
C LEU A 4 -12.23 14.79 2.42
N TYR A 5 -11.44 14.43 1.42
CA TYR A 5 -10.28 13.53 1.55
C TYR A 5 -8.99 14.33 1.52
N CYS A 6 -8.05 13.99 2.41
CA CYS A 6 -6.71 14.57 2.44
C CYS A 6 -5.66 13.53 2.07
N ILE A 7 -4.88 13.81 1.03
CA ILE A 7 -3.75 12.99 0.57
C ILE A 7 -2.58 13.91 0.15
N PRO A 8 -1.31 13.48 0.27
CA PRO A 8 -0.20 14.34 -0.16
C PRO A 8 -0.24 14.71 -1.64
N HIS A 9 -0.51 13.78 -2.52
CA HIS A 9 -0.56 13.93 -3.98
C HIS A 9 -1.40 12.83 -4.63
N LEU A 10 -1.72 12.98 -5.95
CA LEU A 10 -2.43 12.00 -6.77
C LEU A 10 -1.68 11.64 -8.06
N TYR A 11 -0.53 12.28 -8.33
CA TYR A 11 0.22 12.11 -9.57
C TYR A 11 1.04 10.81 -9.63
N ASN A 12 1.25 10.10 -8.53
CA ASN A 12 1.97 8.83 -8.51
C ASN A 12 1.05 7.63 -8.73
N ALA A 13 1.56 6.60 -9.40
CA ALA A 13 0.87 5.31 -9.54
C ALA A 13 1.06 4.43 -8.29
N GLY A 14 0.82 5.00 -7.11
CA GLY A 14 0.95 4.31 -5.83
C GLY A 14 -0.30 3.53 -5.43
N GLY A 15 -0.16 2.64 -4.45
CA GLY A 15 -1.29 1.87 -3.92
C GLY A 15 -2.34 2.73 -3.21
N MET A 16 -1.90 3.77 -2.47
CA MET A 16 -2.82 4.69 -1.78
C MET A 16 -3.66 5.50 -2.76
N GLU A 17 -3.02 6.07 -3.78
CA GLU A 17 -3.68 6.86 -4.82
C GLU A 17 -4.71 6.03 -5.57
N ARG A 18 -4.35 4.79 -5.90
CA ARG A 18 -5.27 3.86 -6.58
C ARG A 18 -6.46 3.49 -5.71
N VAL A 19 -6.23 3.10 -4.46
CA VAL A 19 -7.30 2.75 -3.52
C VAL A 19 -8.22 3.93 -3.24
N LEU A 20 -7.67 5.14 -3.04
CA LEU A 20 -8.48 6.34 -2.87
C LEU A 20 -9.34 6.60 -4.11
N THR A 21 -8.73 6.59 -5.30
CA THR A 21 -9.45 6.84 -6.56
C THR A 21 -10.61 5.86 -6.75
N GLN A 22 -10.38 4.57 -6.53
CA GLN A 22 -11.44 3.56 -6.62
C GLN A 22 -12.59 3.82 -5.64
N LYS A 23 -12.25 4.09 -4.37
CA LYS A 23 -13.23 4.38 -3.32
C LYS A 23 -14.07 5.61 -3.63
N VAL A 24 -13.44 6.73 -3.98
CA VAL A 24 -14.18 7.97 -4.26
C VAL A 24 -15.00 7.88 -5.54
N ASN A 25 -14.52 7.17 -6.58
CA ASN A 25 -15.27 6.89 -7.79
C ASN A 25 -16.53 6.06 -7.50
N TRP A 26 -16.38 5.01 -6.68
CA TRP A 26 -17.52 4.21 -6.26
C TRP A 26 -18.54 5.03 -5.48
N LEU A 27 -18.09 5.82 -4.49
CA LEU A 27 -18.96 6.69 -3.71
C LEU A 27 -19.68 7.73 -4.60
N ALA A 28 -18.98 8.35 -5.56
CA ALA A 28 -19.56 9.29 -6.49
C ALA A 28 -20.62 8.64 -7.41
N ALA A 29 -20.44 7.37 -7.78
CA ALA A 29 -21.37 6.64 -8.62
C ALA A 29 -22.60 6.11 -7.87
N HIS A 30 -22.48 5.81 -6.57
CA HIS A 30 -23.52 5.12 -5.79
C HIS A 30 -24.16 5.97 -4.68
N THR A 31 -23.76 7.24 -4.56
CA THR A 31 -24.29 8.17 -3.55
C THR A 31 -24.43 9.58 -4.12
N GLU A 32 -25.23 10.42 -3.43
CA GLU A 32 -25.34 11.86 -3.74
C GLU A 32 -24.37 12.72 -2.92
N HIS A 33 -23.27 12.14 -2.42
CA HIS A 33 -22.28 12.90 -1.68
C HIS A 33 -21.44 13.78 -2.60
N ALA A 34 -21.20 15.02 -2.22
CA ALA A 34 -20.21 15.87 -2.85
C ALA A 34 -18.82 15.52 -2.29
N ILE A 35 -17.91 15.13 -3.16
CA ILE A 35 -16.58 14.63 -2.78
C ILE A 35 -15.51 15.58 -3.26
N THR A 36 -14.66 16.04 -2.35
CA THR A 36 -13.47 16.82 -2.66
C THR A 36 -12.21 16.10 -2.18
N ILE A 37 -11.16 16.14 -2.98
CA ILE A 37 -9.82 15.67 -2.58
C ILE A 37 -8.92 16.88 -2.45
N ILE A 38 -8.28 17.07 -1.29
CA ILE A 38 -7.24 18.08 -1.09
C ILE A 38 -5.87 17.42 -1.15
N THR A 39 -4.97 17.98 -1.98
CA THR A 39 -3.56 17.62 -2.03
C THR A 39 -2.69 18.73 -1.47
N THR A 40 -1.55 18.37 -0.87
CA THR A 40 -0.60 19.34 -0.29
C THR A 40 0.62 19.56 -1.16
N GLU A 41 1.10 18.53 -1.85
CA GLU A 41 2.31 18.61 -2.68
C GLU A 41 1.98 19.13 -4.08
N PRO A 42 2.84 20.00 -4.63
CA PRO A 42 2.68 20.46 -6.01
C PRO A 42 2.93 19.32 -6.99
N THR A 43 2.20 19.30 -8.09
CA THR A 43 2.45 18.37 -9.19
C THR A 43 3.77 18.72 -9.88
N PRO A 44 4.68 17.76 -10.08
CA PRO A 44 5.91 18.00 -10.83
C PRO A 44 5.62 18.44 -12.27
N ALA A 45 6.48 19.30 -12.81
CA ALA A 45 6.32 19.80 -14.18
C ALA A 45 6.27 18.64 -15.19
N GLY A 46 5.28 18.68 -16.08
CA GLY A 46 5.09 17.66 -17.11
C GLY A 46 4.33 16.40 -16.67
N MET A 47 3.90 16.31 -15.42
CA MET A 47 3.01 15.23 -14.95
C MET A 47 1.56 15.68 -14.93
N SER A 48 0.64 14.72 -15.08
CA SER A 48 -0.79 14.92 -14.80
C SER A 48 -1.03 15.05 -13.30
N ASP A 49 -1.98 15.88 -12.89
CA ASP A 49 -2.36 16.04 -11.48
C ASP A 49 -2.88 14.74 -10.86
N THR A 50 -3.44 13.85 -11.68
CA THR A 50 -3.95 12.55 -11.25
C THR A 50 -3.39 11.45 -12.15
N CYS A 51 -2.89 10.39 -11.54
CA CYS A 51 -2.43 9.19 -12.28
C CYS A 51 -3.59 8.29 -12.71
N PHE A 52 -4.65 8.25 -11.91
CA PHE A 52 -5.84 7.44 -12.17
C PHE A 52 -7.04 8.33 -12.48
N ALA A 53 -7.91 7.89 -13.39
CA ALA A 53 -9.10 8.63 -13.79
C ALA A 53 -10.09 8.80 -12.62
N LEU A 54 -10.51 10.02 -12.38
CA LEU A 54 -11.53 10.38 -11.40
C LEU A 54 -12.88 10.60 -12.07
N ASN A 55 -13.95 10.29 -11.36
CA ASN A 55 -15.31 10.63 -11.75
C ASN A 55 -15.47 12.16 -11.83
N GLU A 56 -16.20 12.66 -12.82
CA GLU A 56 -16.40 14.10 -13.08
C GLU A 56 -17.04 14.86 -11.90
N ARG A 57 -17.76 14.16 -11.02
CA ARG A 57 -18.37 14.73 -9.80
C ARG A 57 -17.36 14.98 -8.68
N ILE A 58 -16.11 14.55 -8.81
CA ILE A 58 -15.07 14.68 -7.78
C ILE A 58 -14.24 15.93 -8.04
N GLN A 59 -14.18 16.81 -7.06
CA GLN A 59 -13.35 18.01 -7.12
C GLN A 59 -11.97 17.72 -6.54
N VAL A 60 -10.91 18.21 -7.22
CA VAL A 60 -9.53 18.17 -6.69
C VAL A 60 -9.06 19.59 -6.43
N VAL A 61 -8.50 19.82 -5.23
CA VAL A 61 -8.00 21.14 -4.78
C VAL A 61 -6.55 20.99 -4.34
N HIS A 62 -5.66 21.79 -4.93
CA HIS A 62 -4.23 21.78 -4.64
C HIS A 62 -3.86 22.94 -3.72
N LEU A 63 -3.37 22.65 -2.52
CA LEU A 63 -2.93 23.67 -1.57
C LEU A 63 -1.51 24.17 -1.85
N ASN A 64 -0.72 23.42 -2.62
CA ASN A 64 0.66 23.74 -3.00
C ASN A 64 1.55 24.09 -1.79
N ILE A 65 1.41 23.31 -0.70
CA ILE A 65 2.23 23.44 0.51
C ILE A 65 3.34 22.40 0.43
N ASP A 66 4.45 22.76 -0.19
CA ASP A 66 5.59 21.86 -0.34
C ASP A 66 6.33 21.65 1.00
N PHE A 67 6.05 20.54 1.66
CA PHE A 67 6.72 20.14 2.90
C PHE A 67 8.19 19.73 2.71
N ASN A 68 8.63 19.50 1.48
CA ASN A 68 9.98 19.09 1.13
C ASN A 68 10.89 20.26 0.74
N ALA A 69 10.36 21.48 0.56
CA ALA A 69 11.10 22.68 0.11
C ALA A 69 12.33 23.03 0.95
N ASP A 70 12.42 22.57 2.19
CA ASP A 70 13.58 22.81 3.08
C ASP A 70 14.42 21.56 3.33
N TYR A 71 14.25 20.50 2.51
CA TYR A 71 14.90 19.21 2.77
C TYR A 71 16.43 19.30 2.89
N THR A 72 17.08 20.17 2.11
CA THR A 72 18.52 20.37 2.07
C THR A 72 19.05 21.41 3.06
N LYS A 73 18.15 22.13 3.78
CA LYS A 73 18.54 23.23 4.67
C LYS A 73 18.98 22.72 6.06
N PRO A 74 19.70 23.56 6.86
CA PRO A 74 20.08 23.26 8.23
C PRO A 74 18.88 22.91 9.12
N LEU A 75 19.10 22.10 10.18
CA LEU A 75 18.05 21.55 11.04
C LEU A 75 17.10 22.59 11.64
N LEU A 76 17.62 23.70 12.14
CA LEU A 76 16.78 24.77 12.70
C LEU A 76 15.87 25.41 11.66
N THR A 77 16.40 25.74 10.49
CA THR A 77 15.63 26.30 9.37
C THR A 77 14.58 25.32 8.88
N LYS A 78 14.96 24.04 8.77
CA LYS A 78 14.05 22.96 8.42
C LYS A 78 12.90 22.84 9.42
N TRP A 79 13.19 22.88 10.72
CA TRP A 79 12.20 22.82 11.77
C TRP A 79 11.25 24.04 11.76
N CYS A 80 11.79 25.26 11.69
CA CYS A 80 10.99 26.49 11.59
C CYS A 80 10.11 26.51 10.32
N GLY A 81 10.66 26.11 9.17
CA GLY A 81 9.94 25.99 7.92
C GLY A 81 8.78 24.98 8.02
N HIS A 82 9.04 23.81 8.62
CA HIS A 82 8.03 22.80 8.84
C HIS A 82 6.88 23.32 9.73
N MET A 83 7.19 23.97 10.85
CA MET A 83 6.18 24.53 11.76
C MET A 83 5.34 25.62 11.10
N ARG A 84 5.96 26.47 10.26
CA ARG A 84 5.25 27.51 9.49
C ARG A 84 4.28 26.85 8.49
N ARG A 85 4.72 25.84 7.74
CA ARG A 85 3.86 25.13 6.78
C ARG A 85 2.73 24.37 7.48
N MET A 86 2.99 23.75 8.61
CA MET A 86 1.94 23.10 9.41
C MET A 86 0.86 24.08 9.85
N ARG A 87 1.23 25.30 10.27
CA ARG A 87 0.26 26.35 10.62
C ARG A 87 -0.53 26.84 9.40
N ALA A 88 0.15 27.04 8.27
CA ALA A 88 -0.49 27.41 7.00
C ALA A 88 -1.47 26.32 6.55
N TYR A 89 -1.07 25.07 6.59
CA TYR A 89 -1.90 23.93 6.24
C TYR A 89 -3.16 23.84 7.12
N LYS A 90 -2.97 23.88 8.45
CA LYS A 90 -4.11 23.91 9.38
C LYS A 90 -5.09 25.03 9.08
N ARG A 91 -4.58 26.25 8.83
CA ARG A 91 -5.42 27.42 8.51
C ARG A 91 -6.17 27.23 7.19
N ALA A 92 -5.47 26.82 6.12
CA ALA A 92 -6.08 26.59 4.82
C ALA A 92 -7.17 25.53 4.88
N LEU A 93 -6.89 24.39 5.52
CA LEU A 93 -7.85 23.31 5.67
C LEU A 93 -9.08 23.72 6.53
N THR A 94 -8.84 24.43 7.62
CA THR A 94 -9.95 24.93 8.49
C THR A 94 -10.85 25.93 7.75
N ASN A 95 -10.25 26.84 6.97
CA ASN A 95 -11.02 27.80 6.18
C ASN A 95 -11.85 27.10 5.10
N TYR A 96 -11.22 26.18 4.36
CA TYR A 96 -11.89 25.39 3.33
C TYR A 96 -13.10 24.62 3.90
N ILE A 97 -12.92 23.96 5.04
CA ILE A 97 -14.01 23.22 5.72
C ILE A 97 -15.19 24.14 6.07
N ARG A 98 -14.91 25.35 6.57
CA ARG A 98 -15.98 26.31 6.94
C ARG A 98 -16.68 26.88 5.71
N GLU A 99 -15.93 27.29 4.70
CA GLU A 99 -16.45 27.91 3.47
C GLU A 99 -17.33 26.95 2.68
N HIS A 100 -16.90 25.68 2.58
CA HIS A 100 -17.60 24.65 1.81
C HIS A 100 -18.51 23.77 2.66
N LYS A 101 -18.69 24.08 3.95
CA LYS A 101 -19.56 23.34 4.89
C LYS A 101 -19.30 21.84 4.84
N ILE A 102 -18.03 21.44 4.98
CA ILE A 102 -17.61 20.04 4.97
C ILE A 102 -18.16 19.33 6.21
N ASP A 103 -18.88 18.24 6.02
CA ASP A 103 -19.45 17.41 7.08
C ASP A 103 -18.43 16.42 7.66
N LEU A 104 -17.58 15.85 6.78
CA LEU A 104 -16.65 14.78 7.13
C LEU A 104 -15.30 15.00 6.43
N CYS A 105 -14.22 14.99 7.21
CA CYS A 105 -12.85 15.00 6.71
C CYS A 105 -12.17 13.64 6.97
N ILE A 106 -11.71 12.99 5.90
CA ILE A 106 -11.01 11.70 5.94
C ILE A 106 -9.55 11.93 5.55
N SER A 107 -8.64 11.65 6.48
CA SER A 107 -7.20 11.76 6.28
C SER A 107 -6.60 10.39 5.92
N LEU A 108 -5.82 10.30 4.85
CA LEU A 108 -4.99 9.14 4.55
C LEU A 108 -3.65 9.18 5.32
N CYS A 109 -3.69 9.70 6.55
CA CYS A 109 -2.55 9.82 7.47
C CYS A 109 -1.37 10.63 6.95
N GLY A 110 -1.66 11.71 6.25
CA GLY A 110 -0.70 12.74 5.88
C GLY A 110 -0.24 13.59 7.08
N LYS A 111 0.25 14.78 6.80
CA LYS A 111 0.73 15.73 7.83
C LYS A 111 -0.39 16.26 8.72
N GLU A 112 -1.62 16.32 8.19
CA GLU A 112 -2.83 16.79 8.89
C GLU A 112 -3.19 15.94 10.11
N ILE A 113 -2.74 14.71 10.21
CA ILE A 113 -3.01 13.83 11.34
C ILE A 113 -2.66 14.47 12.70
N ALA A 114 -1.66 15.36 12.71
CA ALA A 114 -1.21 16.04 13.91
C ALA A 114 -2.25 17.03 14.48
N PHE A 115 -3.16 17.53 13.65
CA PHE A 115 -4.18 18.51 14.04
C PHE A 115 -5.61 18.14 13.59
N LEU A 116 -5.79 16.99 12.97
CA LEU A 116 -7.06 16.52 12.39
C LEU A 116 -8.22 16.63 13.41
N HIS A 117 -7.99 16.21 14.65
CA HIS A 117 -8.96 16.26 15.74
C HIS A 117 -9.42 17.70 16.13
N THR A 118 -8.76 18.74 15.62
CA THR A 118 -9.12 20.13 15.92
C THR A 118 -9.94 20.78 14.81
N LEU A 119 -10.24 20.06 13.74
CA LEU A 119 -11.03 20.56 12.62
C LEU A 119 -12.52 20.66 12.99
N PRO A 120 -13.26 21.64 12.45
CA PRO A 120 -14.66 21.88 12.81
C PRO A 120 -15.64 21.00 12.01
N CYS A 121 -15.36 19.71 11.88
CA CYS A 121 -16.20 18.69 11.22
C CYS A 121 -15.91 17.30 11.82
N ARG A 122 -16.68 16.30 11.44
CA ARG A 122 -16.37 14.90 11.73
C ARG A 122 -15.02 14.52 11.14
N THR A 123 -14.23 13.68 11.83
CA THR A 123 -12.88 13.34 11.39
C THR A 123 -12.59 11.85 11.49
N ILE A 124 -12.10 11.28 10.39
CA ILE A 124 -11.67 9.88 10.28
C ILE A 124 -10.21 9.86 9.79
N ALA A 125 -9.41 8.98 10.36
CA ALA A 125 -8.09 8.66 9.83
C ALA A 125 -8.09 7.25 9.21
N GLU A 126 -7.51 7.11 8.02
CA GLU A 126 -7.33 5.84 7.32
C GLU A 126 -5.85 5.51 7.25
N MET A 127 -5.43 4.46 7.95
CA MET A 127 -4.04 4.08 8.10
C MET A 127 -3.66 3.01 7.09
N HIS A 128 -2.87 3.40 6.08
CA HIS A 128 -2.40 2.49 5.01
C HIS A 128 -1.08 1.77 5.35
N PHE A 129 -0.56 1.96 6.54
CA PHE A 129 0.67 1.33 7.00
C PHE A 129 0.55 0.88 8.46
N ALA A 130 1.33 -0.12 8.79
CA ALA A 130 1.35 -0.69 10.13
C ALA A 130 1.72 0.33 11.22
N LYS A 131 1.14 0.20 12.41
CA LYS A 131 1.43 1.08 13.56
C LYS A 131 2.93 1.24 13.82
N GLU A 132 3.68 0.15 13.74
CA GLU A 132 5.12 0.12 14.03
C GLU A 132 6.00 0.45 12.80
N GLN A 133 5.44 0.66 11.62
CA GLN A 133 6.21 0.86 10.39
C GLN A 133 7.19 2.03 10.48
N ARG A 134 6.81 3.15 11.11
CA ARG A 134 7.71 4.29 11.29
C ARG A 134 8.93 3.95 12.13
N ARG A 135 8.76 3.10 13.13
CA ARG A 135 9.86 2.57 13.96
C ARG A 135 10.73 1.61 13.16
N GLN A 136 10.10 0.69 12.41
CA GLN A 136 10.80 -0.26 11.54
C GLN A 136 11.66 0.44 10.50
N LEU A 137 11.13 1.46 9.82
CA LEU A 137 11.88 2.30 8.87
C LEU A 137 13.07 3.03 9.51
N LEU A 138 12.89 3.59 10.72
CA LEU A 138 13.98 4.26 11.43
C LEU A 138 15.09 3.26 11.82
N MET A 139 14.72 2.06 12.25
CA MET A 139 15.66 1.02 12.63
C MET A 139 16.34 0.36 11.43
N ALA A 140 15.70 0.28 10.28
CA ALA A 140 16.29 -0.21 9.03
C ALA A 140 17.39 0.73 8.52
N ASN A 141 17.15 2.04 8.59
CA ASN A 141 18.09 3.05 8.10
C ASN A 141 19.16 3.49 9.11
N HIS A 142 18.99 3.19 10.40
CA HIS A 142 19.86 3.66 11.46
C HIS A 142 19.98 2.63 12.57
N ARG A 143 21.20 2.30 12.98
CA ARG A 143 21.48 1.40 14.11
C ARG A 143 21.62 2.18 15.42
N GLY A 144 21.10 1.63 16.53
CA GLY A 144 21.30 2.13 17.88
C GLY A 144 20.00 2.42 18.65
N TRP A 145 20.11 2.41 19.99
CA TRP A 145 18.98 2.59 20.92
C TRP A 145 18.27 3.93 20.80
N PHE A 146 19.00 5.00 20.41
CA PHE A 146 18.43 6.34 20.20
C PHE A 146 17.33 6.35 19.13
N TRP A 147 17.57 5.68 18.00
CA TRP A 147 16.60 5.61 16.90
C TRP A 147 15.37 4.77 17.25
N SER A 148 15.56 3.71 18.07
CA SER A 148 14.46 2.94 18.63
C SER A 148 13.60 3.80 19.56
N LEU A 149 14.21 4.60 20.44
CA LEU A 149 13.50 5.51 21.32
C LEU A 149 12.74 6.59 20.54
N LEU A 150 13.39 7.20 19.55
CA LEU A 150 12.74 8.19 18.67
C LEU A 150 11.54 7.58 17.93
N GLY A 151 11.66 6.36 17.43
CA GLY A 151 10.57 5.62 16.82
C GLY A 151 9.40 5.42 17.79
N ARG A 152 9.67 5.02 19.03
CA ARG A 152 8.63 4.88 20.08
C ARG A 152 7.93 6.19 20.41
N ILE A 153 8.68 7.29 20.51
CA ILE A 153 8.10 8.63 20.73
C ILE A 153 7.17 9.00 19.56
N ARG A 154 7.59 8.78 18.32
CA ARG A 154 6.76 9.06 17.14
C ARG A 154 5.50 8.19 17.08
N THR A 155 5.60 6.91 17.41
CA THR A 155 4.44 6.03 17.51
C THR A 155 3.49 6.52 18.63
N TRP A 156 4.01 6.91 19.80
CA TRP A 156 3.22 7.48 20.90
C TRP A 156 2.51 8.79 20.49
N GLN A 157 3.19 9.68 19.78
CA GLN A 157 2.60 10.92 19.25
C GLN A 157 1.45 10.61 18.30
N LEU A 158 1.64 9.63 17.41
CA LEU A 158 0.60 9.20 16.46
C LEU A 158 -0.61 8.60 17.19
N VAL A 159 -0.38 7.72 18.17
CA VAL A 159 -1.46 7.17 19.01
C VAL A 159 -2.25 8.29 19.68
N ARG A 160 -1.54 9.29 20.25
CA ARG A 160 -2.21 10.44 20.89
C ARG A 160 -3.01 11.30 19.91
N ALA A 161 -2.56 11.41 18.67
CA ALA A 161 -3.24 12.20 17.64
C ALA A 161 -4.53 11.53 17.13
N VAL A 162 -4.58 10.20 17.07
CA VAL A 162 -5.74 9.46 16.54
C VAL A 162 -6.80 9.11 17.57
N LYS A 163 -6.44 9.09 18.86
CA LYS A 163 -7.40 8.79 19.95
C LYS A 163 -8.66 9.68 19.97
N PRO A 164 -8.57 11.01 19.76
CA PRO A 164 -9.73 11.89 19.80
C PRO A 164 -10.54 11.92 18.50
N LEU A 165 -10.14 11.20 17.46
CA LEU A 165 -10.88 11.13 16.19
C LEU A 165 -12.14 10.29 16.34
N GLU A 166 -13.12 10.55 15.49
CA GLU A 166 -14.35 9.74 15.47
C GLU A 166 -14.07 8.28 15.18
N ARG A 167 -13.24 8.02 14.15
CA ARG A 167 -12.79 6.65 13.81
C ARG A 167 -11.34 6.65 13.32
N LEU A 168 -10.66 5.56 13.64
CA LEU A 168 -9.41 5.15 13.03
C LEU A 168 -9.66 3.88 12.21
N ILE A 169 -9.50 3.95 10.91
CA ILE A 169 -9.64 2.81 10.01
C ILE A 169 -8.25 2.21 9.78
N VAL A 170 -8.13 0.91 9.98
CA VAL A 170 -6.92 0.13 9.71
C VAL A 170 -7.26 -1.01 8.74
N LEU A 171 -6.24 -1.60 8.13
CA LEU A 171 -6.43 -2.53 7.00
C LEU A 171 -6.45 -4.00 7.41
N THR A 172 -5.99 -4.33 8.64
CA THR A 172 -5.90 -5.70 9.14
C THR A 172 -6.41 -5.81 10.58
N GLU A 173 -6.91 -6.98 10.97
CA GLU A 173 -7.33 -7.24 12.36
C GLU A 173 -6.13 -7.25 13.33
N GLU A 174 -4.95 -7.65 12.85
CA GLU A 174 -3.72 -7.58 13.64
C GLU A 174 -3.39 -6.13 14.01
N ASP A 175 -3.49 -5.22 13.04
CA ASP A 175 -3.22 -3.79 13.29
C ASP A 175 -4.32 -3.18 14.18
N LYS A 176 -5.59 -3.56 14.00
CA LYS A 176 -6.68 -3.18 14.91
C LYS A 176 -6.40 -3.60 16.35
N THR A 177 -5.93 -4.83 16.54
CA THR A 177 -5.53 -5.33 17.86
C THR A 177 -4.38 -4.51 18.43
N ALA A 178 -3.34 -4.23 17.62
CA ALA A 178 -2.20 -3.45 18.03
C ALA A 178 -2.56 -1.99 18.44
N TRP A 179 -3.50 -1.36 17.73
CA TRP A 179 -3.99 -0.03 18.06
C TRP A 179 -4.88 -0.05 19.31
N SER A 180 -5.74 -1.07 19.45
CA SER A 180 -6.59 -1.25 20.63
C SER A 180 -5.75 -1.45 21.91
N GLN A 181 -4.70 -2.25 21.85
CA GLN A 181 -3.74 -2.41 22.94
C GLN A 181 -2.99 -1.12 23.30
N ALA A 182 -2.82 -0.20 22.34
CA ALA A 182 -2.29 1.14 22.60
C ALA A 182 -3.33 2.09 23.23
N GLY A 183 -4.55 1.60 23.49
CA GLY A 183 -5.65 2.32 24.13
C GLY A 183 -6.46 3.19 23.18
N CYS A 184 -6.53 2.85 21.89
CA CYS A 184 -7.47 3.42 20.94
C CYS A 184 -8.75 2.59 20.94
N THR A 185 -9.90 3.20 21.29
CA THR A 185 -11.22 2.52 21.35
C THR A 185 -12.07 2.73 20.11
N ASN A 186 -11.61 3.61 19.21
CA ASN A 186 -12.32 4.05 18.00
C ASN A 186 -11.84 3.35 16.73
N VAL A 187 -11.16 2.19 16.83
CA VAL A 187 -10.52 1.49 15.71
C VAL A 187 -11.50 0.55 15.04
N LEU A 188 -11.55 0.61 13.70
CA LEU A 188 -12.28 -0.34 12.85
C LEU A 188 -11.31 -0.92 11.81
N CYS A 189 -11.51 -2.20 11.47
CA CYS A 189 -10.77 -2.84 10.39
C CYS A 189 -11.63 -2.80 9.13
N ILE A 190 -11.18 -2.09 8.09
CA ILE A 190 -11.76 -2.12 6.75
C ILE A 190 -10.60 -2.23 5.77
N PRO A 191 -10.41 -3.38 5.14
CA PRO A 191 -9.33 -3.57 4.17
C PRO A 191 -9.55 -2.74 2.91
N ASN A 192 -8.51 -2.66 2.09
CA ASN A 192 -8.60 -2.01 0.79
C ASN A 192 -9.41 -2.88 -0.19
N VAL A 193 -10.14 -2.22 -1.08
CA VAL A 193 -10.81 -2.88 -2.21
C VAL A 193 -9.76 -3.33 -3.22
N CYS A 194 -9.90 -4.56 -3.71
CA CYS A 194 -9.18 -5.04 -4.87
C CYS A 194 -10.11 -5.00 -6.09
N CYS A 195 -9.84 -4.10 -7.02
CA CYS A 195 -10.59 -3.96 -8.26
C CYS A 195 -9.68 -4.16 -9.47
N LEU A 196 -9.10 -5.34 -9.58
CA LEU A 196 -8.49 -5.74 -10.83
C LEU A 196 -9.61 -6.08 -11.82
N ASN A 197 -9.77 -5.24 -12.84
CA ASN A 197 -10.63 -5.58 -13.98
C ASN A 197 -9.86 -6.59 -14.83
N ILE A 198 -10.03 -7.88 -14.51
CA ILE A 198 -9.41 -8.97 -15.29
C ILE A 198 -10.24 -9.11 -16.58
N LYS A 199 -9.87 -8.32 -17.60
CA LYS A 199 -10.40 -8.45 -18.97
C LYS A 199 -9.84 -9.66 -19.70
N TYR A 200 -8.79 -10.25 -19.16
CA TYR A 200 -8.09 -11.39 -19.75
C TYR A 200 -8.70 -12.68 -19.22
N GLN A 201 -9.11 -13.55 -20.14
CA GLN A 201 -9.37 -14.94 -19.77
C GLN A 201 -8.06 -15.53 -19.26
N ILE A 202 -8.09 -16.10 -18.05
CA ILE A 202 -6.95 -16.87 -17.53
C ILE A 202 -6.77 -18.01 -18.53
N SER A 203 -5.77 -17.87 -19.42
CA SER A 203 -5.48 -18.91 -20.38
C SER A 203 -5.02 -20.16 -19.62
N ASN A 204 -5.45 -21.34 -20.06
CA ASN A 204 -4.98 -22.61 -19.50
C ASN A 204 -3.47 -22.83 -19.70
N ILE A 205 -2.84 -22.04 -20.57
CA ILE A 205 -1.39 -22.04 -20.84
C ILE A 205 -0.82 -20.74 -20.31
N LYS A 206 -0.31 -20.74 -19.10
CA LYS A 206 0.43 -19.62 -18.52
C LYS A 206 1.90 -19.72 -18.95
N SER A 207 2.53 -18.57 -19.19
CA SER A 207 3.97 -18.55 -19.45
C SER A 207 4.74 -18.93 -18.17
N PRO A 208 5.90 -19.59 -18.26
CA PRO A 208 6.72 -19.94 -17.10
C PRO A 208 7.37 -18.67 -16.51
N ILE A 209 6.53 -17.85 -15.90
CA ILE A 209 6.91 -16.57 -15.30
C ILE A 209 6.63 -16.60 -13.79
N LEU A 210 7.68 -16.37 -12.99
CA LEU A 210 7.59 -15.99 -11.60
C LEU A 210 7.46 -14.46 -11.51
N LEU A 211 6.32 -13.97 -11.12
CA LEU A 211 6.00 -12.53 -11.06
C LEU A 211 6.23 -11.98 -9.66
N ALA A 212 6.88 -10.83 -9.57
CA ALA A 212 6.94 -9.99 -8.39
C ALA A 212 6.54 -8.56 -8.75
N VAL A 213 5.72 -7.90 -7.90
CA VAL A 213 5.19 -6.56 -8.17
C VAL A 213 5.43 -5.65 -6.98
N GLY A 214 6.01 -4.46 -7.22
CA GLY A 214 6.19 -3.48 -6.18
C GLY A 214 7.22 -2.41 -6.51
N ARG A 215 7.28 -1.36 -5.67
CA ARG A 215 8.31 -0.33 -5.81
C ARG A 215 9.70 -0.95 -5.62
N LEU A 216 10.66 -0.59 -6.47
CA LEU A 216 12.06 -1.00 -6.31
C LEU A 216 12.69 -0.25 -5.13
N HIS A 217 12.38 -0.73 -3.94
CA HIS A 217 12.76 -0.16 -2.65
C HIS A 217 13.15 -1.29 -1.68
N GLU A 218 14.00 -1.00 -0.72
CA GLU A 218 14.51 -1.98 0.25
C GLU A 218 13.41 -2.80 0.96
N GLN A 219 12.27 -2.16 1.24
CA GLN A 219 11.10 -2.81 1.83
C GLN A 219 10.67 -4.07 1.07
N LYS A 220 10.72 -4.05 -0.27
CA LYS A 220 10.20 -5.13 -1.14
C LYS A 220 11.12 -6.34 -1.24
N GLY A 221 12.39 -6.23 -0.77
CA GLY A 221 13.30 -7.36 -0.66
C GLY A 221 13.64 -8.03 -1.98
N PHE A 222 13.62 -7.30 -3.10
CA PHE A 222 13.97 -7.86 -4.41
C PHE A 222 15.42 -8.29 -4.49
N ASP A 223 16.30 -7.72 -3.70
CA ASP A 223 17.68 -8.17 -3.51
C ASP A 223 17.78 -9.58 -2.93
N LEU A 224 16.88 -9.96 -2.02
CA LEU A 224 16.76 -11.32 -1.49
C LEU A 224 16.16 -12.26 -2.53
N LEU A 225 15.17 -11.78 -3.29
CA LEU A 225 14.53 -12.54 -4.34
C LEU A 225 15.50 -12.90 -5.47
N LEU A 226 16.36 -11.98 -5.90
CA LEU A 226 17.38 -12.25 -6.91
C LEU A 226 18.38 -13.35 -6.46
N GLN A 227 18.74 -13.37 -5.17
CA GLN A 227 19.57 -14.42 -4.60
C GLN A 227 18.84 -15.78 -4.59
N ALA A 228 17.56 -15.78 -4.21
CA ALA A 228 16.76 -17.00 -4.23
C ALA A 228 16.50 -17.53 -5.65
N TRP A 229 16.45 -16.64 -6.62
CA TRP A 229 16.21 -16.97 -8.03
C TRP A 229 17.41 -17.63 -8.72
N GLN A 230 18.63 -17.31 -8.31
CA GLN A 230 19.85 -17.80 -8.99
C GLN A 230 19.88 -19.32 -9.17
N PRO A 231 19.70 -20.18 -8.16
CA PRO A 231 19.67 -21.63 -8.36
C PRO A 231 18.44 -22.10 -9.16
N ILE A 232 17.30 -21.38 -9.07
CA ILE A 232 16.10 -21.73 -9.84
C ILE A 232 16.30 -21.50 -11.33
N GLU A 233 16.93 -20.40 -11.73
CA GLU A 233 17.24 -20.12 -13.14
C GLU A 233 18.11 -21.22 -13.76
N HIS A 234 19.04 -21.77 -12.99
CA HIS A 234 19.86 -22.87 -13.46
C HIS A 234 19.10 -24.20 -13.61
N ALA A 235 18.20 -24.48 -12.68
CA ALA A 235 17.38 -25.70 -12.69
C ALA A 235 16.23 -25.64 -13.71
N HIS A 236 15.68 -24.45 -13.96
CA HIS A 236 14.54 -24.21 -14.83
C HIS A 236 14.81 -23.08 -15.84
N PRO A 237 15.65 -23.31 -16.85
CA PRO A 237 16.08 -22.27 -17.79
C PRO A 237 14.96 -21.74 -18.71
N ASP A 238 13.80 -22.38 -18.74
CA ASP A 238 12.59 -21.91 -19.41
C ASP A 238 11.78 -20.90 -18.59
N TRP A 239 12.07 -20.77 -17.28
CA TRP A 239 11.39 -19.83 -16.41
C TRP A 239 12.04 -18.44 -16.41
N THR A 240 11.23 -17.43 -16.23
CA THR A 240 11.67 -16.03 -16.12
C THR A 240 11.19 -15.43 -14.80
N LEU A 241 12.07 -14.81 -14.04
CA LEU A 241 11.72 -13.90 -12.96
C LEU A 241 11.41 -12.53 -13.55
N ARG A 242 10.16 -12.07 -13.39
CA ARG A 242 9.71 -10.76 -13.85
C ARG A 242 9.33 -9.88 -12.68
N ILE A 243 10.10 -8.81 -12.47
CA ILE A 243 9.89 -7.82 -11.41
C ILE A 243 9.28 -6.56 -12.04
N VAL A 244 8.04 -6.24 -11.69
CA VAL A 244 7.28 -5.10 -12.22
C VAL A 244 7.24 -3.97 -11.20
N GLY A 245 7.74 -2.81 -11.58
CA GLY A 245 7.77 -1.60 -10.77
C GLY A 245 9.00 -0.75 -11.01
N GLU A 246 9.03 0.42 -10.36
CA GLU A 246 10.13 1.37 -10.41
C GLU A 246 10.51 1.82 -8.99
N GLY A 247 11.70 2.39 -8.84
CA GLY A 247 12.15 2.94 -7.55
C GLY A 247 13.64 3.17 -7.43
N SER A 248 14.02 3.70 -6.27
CA SER A 248 15.39 4.14 -5.99
C SER A 248 16.46 3.03 -6.00
N LYS A 249 16.04 1.76 -5.92
CA LYS A 249 16.95 0.61 -5.90
C LYS A 249 17.19 -0.01 -7.28
N ARG A 250 16.68 0.59 -8.39
CA ARG A 250 16.85 0.01 -9.74
C ARG A 250 18.30 -0.27 -10.09
N ALA A 251 19.17 0.73 -9.98
CA ALA A 251 20.58 0.57 -10.34
C ALA A 251 21.31 -0.48 -9.48
N GLU A 252 20.97 -0.59 -8.19
CA GLU A 252 21.54 -1.61 -7.30
C GLU A 252 21.07 -3.02 -7.69
N LEU A 253 19.80 -3.18 -8.07
CA LEU A 253 19.26 -4.47 -8.51
C LEU A 253 19.81 -4.88 -9.88
N GLU A 254 19.98 -3.94 -10.82
CA GLU A 254 20.63 -4.19 -12.10
C GLU A 254 22.08 -4.67 -11.93
N ALA A 255 22.83 -4.00 -11.05
CA ALA A 255 24.19 -4.44 -10.71
C ALA A 255 24.21 -5.83 -10.06
N GLN A 256 23.24 -6.16 -9.22
CA GLN A 256 23.11 -7.47 -8.59
C GLN A 256 22.76 -8.57 -9.62
N ILE A 257 21.87 -8.32 -10.59
CA ILE A 257 21.56 -9.23 -11.70
C ILE A 257 22.83 -9.57 -12.47
N GLN A 258 23.64 -8.56 -12.79
CA GLN A 258 24.94 -8.75 -13.46
C GLN A 258 25.93 -9.56 -12.60
N ALA A 259 26.07 -9.22 -11.32
CA ALA A 259 26.99 -9.89 -10.41
C ALA A 259 26.63 -11.38 -10.18
N LEU A 260 25.33 -11.70 -10.14
CA LEU A 260 24.81 -13.06 -10.03
C LEU A 260 24.74 -13.79 -11.37
N GLN A 261 25.10 -13.15 -12.48
CA GLN A 261 25.06 -13.68 -13.85
C GLN A 261 23.66 -14.22 -14.24
N LEU A 262 22.59 -13.51 -13.84
CA LEU A 262 21.22 -13.89 -14.17
C LEU A 262 20.85 -13.43 -15.58
N HIS A 263 20.34 -14.34 -16.40
CA HIS A 263 19.94 -14.10 -17.80
C HIS A 263 18.43 -14.00 -17.98
N HIS A 264 17.66 -14.62 -17.07
CA HIS A 264 16.20 -14.69 -17.08
C HIS A 264 15.57 -13.94 -15.90
N ALA A 265 16.25 -12.91 -15.35
CA ALA A 265 15.70 -11.97 -14.37
C ALA A 265 15.51 -10.58 -15.00
N VAL A 266 14.26 -10.10 -15.08
CA VAL A 266 13.88 -8.89 -15.80
C VAL A 266 13.28 -7.86 -14.86
N LEU A 267 13.88 -6.66 -14.79
CA LEU A 267 13.26 -5.48 -14.18
C LEU A 267 12.40 -4.77 -15.25
N ALA A 268 11.11 -5.12 -15.28
CA ALA A 268 10.19 -4.75 -16.35
C ALA A 268 9.78 -3.26 -16.38
N GLY A 269 10.12 -2.52 -15.31
CA GLY A 269 9.67 -1.14 -15.18
C GLY A 269 8.21 -1.03 -14.73
N GLN A 270 7.68 0.17 -14.79
CA GLN A 270 6.28 0.46 -14.47
C GLN A 270 5.38 0.07 -15.64
N THR A 271 4.21 -0.48 -15.35
CA THR A 271 3.21 -0.84 -16.36
C THR A 271 1.92 -0.06 -16.17
N ASN A 272 1.22 0.22 -17.27
CA ASN A 272 -0.14 0.77 -17.26
C ASN A 272 -1.21 -0.33 -17.25
N ASP A 273 -0.82 -1.60 -17.47
CA ASP A 273 -1.72 -2.75 -17.49
C ASP A 273 -1.21 -3.86 -16.58
N ILE A 274 -1.36 -3.65 -15.29
CA ILE A 274 -0.94 -4.63 -14.28
C ILE A 274 -1.77 -5.92 -14.35
N ALA A 275 -3.01 -5.86 -14.84
CA ALA A 275 -3.87 -7.02 -14.99
C ALA A 275 -3.29 -8.00 -16.01
N LYS A 276 -2.66 -7.51 -17.08
CA LYS A 276 -1.94 -8.33 -18.07
C LYS A 276 -0.75 -9.05 -17.45
N GLU A 277 0.01 -8.40 -16.58
CA GLU A 277 1.15 -9.01 -15.89
C GLU A 277 0.68 -10.18 -15.02
N TYR A 278 -0.37 -10.00 -14.21
CA TYR A 278 -0.93 -11.10 -13.42
C TYR A 278 -1.53 -12.21 -14.29
N ALA A 279 -2.19 -11.87 -15.40
CA ALA A 279 -2.80 -12.86 -16.28
C ALA A 279 -1.77 -13.75 -17.01
N SER A 280 -0.59 -13.21 -17.32
CA SER A 280 0.47 -13.92 -18.05
C SER A 280 1.36 -14.78 -17.16
N ALA A 281 1.39 -14.56 -15.85
CA ALA A 281 2.28 -15.25 -14.93
C ALA A 281 1.76 -16.63 -14.50
N SER A 282 2.67 -17.52 -14.09
CA SER A 282 2.35 -18.83 -13.52
C SER A 282 2.42 -18.87 -12.00
N LEU A 283 3.31 -18.09 -11.40
CA LEU A 283 3.51 -17.98 -9.96
C LEU A 283 3.69 -16.52 -9.56
N PHE A 284 3.33 -16.20 -8.33
CA PHE A 284 3.59 -14.89 -7.73
C PHE A 284 4.42 -15.04 -6.46
N VAL A 285 5.39 -14.12 -6.26
CA VAL A 285 6.22 -14.09 -5.07
C VAL A 285 6.23 -12.71 -4.41
N LEU A 286 6.04 -12.68 -3.09
CA LEU A 286 6.19 -11.49 -2.25
C LEU A 286 7.41 -11.66 -1.34
N SER A 287 8.51 -11.01 -1.69
CA SER A 287 9.78 -11.06 -0.93
C SER A 287 9.96 -9.91 0.07
N SER A 288 8.87 -9.24 0.44
CA SER A 288 8.91 -8.04 1.27
C SER A 288 9.44 -8.31 2.68
N ARG A 289 10.24 -7.39 3.21
CA ARG A 289 10.75 -7.42 4.58
C ARG A 289 9.68 -7.07 5.61
N TYR A 290 8.73 -6.23 5.24
CA TYR A 290 7.56 -5.82 6.03
C TYR A 290 6.49 -5.23 5.12
N GLU A 291 5.22 -5.38 5.54
CA GLU A 291 4.05 -4.86 4.83
C GLU A 291 3.06 -4.18 5.80
N GLY A 292 2.02 -3.57 5.27
CA GLY A 292 0.80 -3.25 5.99
C GLY A 292 -0.29 -4.24 5.54
N LEU A 293 -0.96 -3.93 4.42
CA LEU A 293 -1.77 -4.89 3.67
C LEU A 293 -1.17 -4.99 2.26
N PRO A 294 -0.54 -6.12 1.86
CA PRO A 294 0.17 -6.24 0.59
C PRO A 294 -0.80 -6.36 -0.58
N LEU A 295 -1.18 -5.22 -1.18
CA LEU A 295 -2.11 -5.16 -2.32
C LEU A 295 -1.68 -6.07 -3.47
N ALA A 296 -0.38 -6.11 -3.79
CA ALA A 296 0.13 -6.96 -4.87
C ALA A 296 -0.14 -8.45 -4.62
N LEU A 297 -0.09 -8.91 -3.37
CA LEU A 297 -0.43 -10.28 -3.01
C LEU A 297 -1.94 -10.52 -3.16
N ILE A 298 -2.78 -9.59 -2.72
CA ILE A 298 -4.24 -9.67 -2.90
C ILE A 298 -4.60 -9.71 -4.38
N GLU A 299 -3.94 -8.89 -5.21
CA GLU A 299 -4.14 -8.85 -6.65
C GLU A 299 -3.73 -10.16 -7.34
N ALA A 300 -2.61 -10.75 -6.91
CA ALA A 300 -2.17 -12.06 -7.38
C ALA A 300 -3.18 -13.17 -7.01
N MET A 301 -3.63 -13.18 -5.74
CA MET A 301 -4.67 -14.11 -5.28
C MET A 301 -5.97 -13.93 -6.07
N TRP A 302 -6.41 -12.69 -6.26
CA TRP A 302 -7.60 -12.34 -7.05
C TRP A 302 -7.51 -12.85 -8.49
N SER A 303 -6.31 -12.80 -9.06
CA SER A 303 -6.01 -13.26 -10.42
C SER A 303 -5.84 -14.79 -10.52
N GLY A 304 -6.03 -15.53 -9.42
CA GLY A 304 -5.86 -16.98 -9.40
C GLY A 304 -4.42 -17.43 -9.62
N LEU A 305 -3.43 -16.66 -9.14
CA LEU A 305 -2.04 -17.07 -9.12
C LEU A 305 -1.71 -17.84 -7.83
N PRO A 306 -0.97 -18.93 -7.91
CA PRO A 306 -0.33 -19.51 -6.75
C PRO A 306 0.66 -18.51 -6.14
N CYS A 307 0.59 -18.29 -4.82
CA CYS A 307 1.31 -17.25 -4.14
C CYS A 307 2.30 -17.82 -3.12
N ILE A 308 3.53 -17.31 -3.16
CA ILE A 308 4.58 -17.56 -2.17
C ILE A 308 4.91 -16.24 -1.51
N SER A 309 5.06 -16.21 -0.19
CA SER A 309 5.44 -15.00 0.53
C SER A 309 6.40 -15.28 1.67
N PHE A 310 7.33 -14.37 1.93
CA PHE A 310 7.93 -14.29 3.27
C PHE A 310 6.84 -14.06 4.30
N ASP A 311 6.95 -14.72 5.45
CA ASP A 311 6.16 -14.45 6.65
C ASP A 311 6.68 -13.18 7.33
N CYS A 312 6.56 -12.06 6.60
CA CYS A 312 6.95 -10.77 7.10
C CYS A 312 5.86 -10.18 7.99
N PRO A 313 6.21 -9.28 8.93
CA PRO A 313 5.21 -8.66 9.79
C PRO A 313 4.07 -8.03 9.01
N GLN A 314 2.85 -8.41 9.40
CA GLN A 314 1.54 -7.93 8.97
C GLN A 314 1.14 -8.28 7.52
N GLY A 315 0.00 -8.92 7.43
CA GLY A 315 -0.74 -9.20 6.20
C GLY A 315 -0.50 -10.57 5.59
N PRO A 316 0.72 -11.00 5.19
CA PRO A 316 0.90 -12.26 4.47
C PRO A 316 0.37 -13.49 5.19
N GLN A 317 0.57 -13.59 6.53
CA GLN A 317 0.10 -14.72 7.33
C GLN A 317 -1.42 -14.88 7.26
N ALA A 318 -2.17 -13.79 7.43
CA ALA A 318 -3.62 -13.82 7.35
C ALA A 318 -4.14 -14.11 5.93
N LEU A 319 -3.45 -13.61 4.91
CA LEU A 319 -3.83 -13.79 3.51
C LEU A 319 -3.63 -15.24 3.04
N LEU A 320 -2.49 -15.84 3.37
CA LEU A 320 -2.11 -17.17 2.89
C LEU A 320 -2.43 -18.32 3.87
N ALA A 321 -3.12 -18.04 4.99
CA ALA A 321 -3.65 -19.06 5.89
C ALA A 321 -4.54 -20.07 5.15
N ASP A 322 -4.90 -21.18 5.80
CA ASP A 322 -5.83 -22.21 5.29
C ASP A 322 -5.44 -22.78 3.91
N ASN A 323 -4.14 -22.92 3.68
CA ASN A 323 -3.59 -23.43 2.40
C ASN A 323 -3.98 -22.55 1.19
N ARG A 324 -4.03 -21.22 1.34
CA ARG A 324 -4.23 -20.27 0.24
C ARG A 324 -2.93 -19.87 -0.46
N GLY A 325 -1.80 -20.42 -0.05
CA GLY A 325 -0.47 -20.18 -0.60
C GLY A 325 0.59 -20.76 0.32
N TRP A 326 1.81 -20.29 0.19
CA TRP A 326 2.93 -20.75 1.01
C TRP A 326 3.59 -19.56 1.71
N LEU A 327 3.84 -19.75 3.00
CA LEU A 327 4.62 -18.84 3.81
C LEU A 327 5.98 -19.46 4.11
N VAL A 328 7.04 -18.69 3.93
CA VAL A 328 8.40 -19.09 4.28
C VAL A 328 8.96 -18.11 5.33
N PRO A 329 9.90 -18.54 6.19
CA PRO A 329 10.45 -17.66 7.21
C PRO A 329 10.97 -16.35 6.62
N ASN A 330 10.72 -15.23 7.32
CA ASN A 330 11.06 -13.91 6.82
C ASN A 330 12.56 -13.77 6.55
N ALA A 331 12.92 -13.31 5.34
CA ALA A 331 14.27 -13.14 4.84
C ALA A 331 15.12 -14.43 4.75
N ASP A 332 14.49 -15.60 4.83
CA ASP A 332 15.19 -16.89 4.59
C ASP A 332 15.21 -17.20 3.10
N ILE A 333 16.37 -16.93 2.48
CA ILE A 333 16.60 -17.10 1.06
C ILE A 333 16.53 -18.58 0.66
N ALA A 334 17.10 -19.48 1.47
CA ALA A 334 17.11 -20.91 1.18
C ALA A 334 15.70 -21.51 1.22
N ALA A 335 14.90 -21.13 2.22
CA ALA A 335 13.50 -21.54 2.30
C ALA A 335 12.68 -20.98 1.13
N LEU A 336 12.93 -19.74 0.70
CA LEU A 336 12.25 -19.15 -0.46
C LEU A 336 12.60 -19.89 -1.74
N THR A 337 13.88 -20.21 -1.96
CA THR A 337 14.35 -21.01 -3.10
C THR A 337 13.66 -22.37 -3.14
N ALA A 338 13.71 -23.12 -2.03
CA ALA A 338 13.08 -24.43 -1.94
C ALA A 338 11.58 -24.39 -2.20
N GLN A 339 10.90 -23.34 -1.73
CA GLN A 339 9.45 -23.20 -1.94
C GLN A 339 9.10 -22.81 -3.39
N ILE A 340 9.92 -22.00 -4.07
CA ILE A 340 9.73 -21.70 -5.49
C ILE A 340 9.92 -22.98 -6.31
N GLU A 341 10.98 -23.74 -6.05
CA GLU A 341 11.26 -25.04 -6.69
C GLU A 341 10.09 -26.00 -6.50
N TYR A 342 9.58 -26.12 -5.26
CA TYR A 342 8.42 -26.95 -4.97
C TYR A 342 7.19 -26.54 -5.78
N ALA A 343 6.88 -25.24 -5.84
CA ALA A 343 5.72 -24.74 -6.55
C ALA A 343 5.81 -24.97 -8.07
N ILE A 344 6.99 -24.89 -8.65
CA ILE A 344 7.25 -25.19 -10.07
C ILE A 344 7.03 -26.69 -10.36
N THR A 345 7.52 -27.55 -9.49
CA THR A 345 7.50 -29.01 -9.71
C THR A 345 6.18 -29.69 -9.26
N HIS A 346 5.32 -28.97 -8.51
CA HIS A 346 4.03 -29.46 -8.03
C HIS A 346 2.85 -28.59 -8.50
N PRO A 347 2.59 -28.52 -9.82
CA PRO A 347 1.58 -27.61 -10.37
C PRO A 347 0.15 -27.89 -9.90
N GLU A 348 -0.18 -29.13 -9.52
CA GLU A 348 -1.52 -29.48 -9.02
C GLU A 348 -1.77 -28.89 -7.62
N ASP A 349 -0.82 -28.98 -6.69
CA ASP A 349 -0.93 -28.33 -5.36
C ASP A 349 -0.97 -26.83 -5.53
N ALA A 350 -0.15 -26.26 -6.44
CA ALA A 350 -0.15 -24.86 -6.76
C ALA A 350 -1.53 -24.38 -7.24
N ALA A 351 -2.15 -25.10 -8.16
CA ALA A 351 -3.49 -24.79 -8.67
C ALA A 351 -4.59 -24.86 -7.59
N GLN A 352 -4.53 -25.87 -6.71
CA GLN A 352 -5.50 -25.99 -5.61
C GLN A 352 -5.40 -24.83 -4.63
N ARG A 353 -4.19 -24.39 -4.26
CA ARG A 353 -3.96 -23.24 -3.39
C ARG A 353 -4.42 -21.94 -4.05
N ALA A 354 -4.11 -21.77 -5.32
CA ALA A 354 -4.52 -20.62 -6.10
C ALA A 354 -6.05 -20.46 -6.15
N LEU A 355 -6.78 -21.55 -6.34
CA LEU A 355 -8.24 -21.54 -6.33
C LEU A 355 -8.81 -21.11 -4.97
N LYS A 356 -8.28 -21.64 -3.86
CA LYS A 356 -8.69 -21.22 -2.51
C LYS A 356 -8.39 -19.75 -2.26
N ALA A 357 -7.20 -19.28 -2.71
CA ALA A 357 -6.77 -17.89 -2.60
C ALA A 357 -7.71 -16.98 -3.38
N GLN A 358 -8.06 -17.33 -4.61
CA GLN A 358 -8.94 -16.56 -5.47
C GLN A 358 -10.34 -16.40 -4.87
N VAL A 359 -10.95 -17.50 -4.44
CA VAL A 359 -12.28 -17.48 -3.80
C VAL A 359 -12.27 -16.59 -2.57
N TYR A 360 -11.25 -16.72 -1.72
CA TYR A 360 -11.10 -15.87 -0.52
C TYR A 360 -10.92 -14.39 -0.88
N ALA A 361 -10.02 -14.09 -1.82
CA ALA A 361 -9.74 -12.71 -2.21
C ALA A 361 -10.99 -12.03 -2.80
N GLN A 362 -11.71 -12.70 -3.68
CA GLN A 362 -12.93 -12.19 -4.31
C GLN A 362 -14.07 -12.01 -3.30
N ALA A 363 -14.23 -12.91 -2.34
CA ALA A 363 -15.23 -12.76 -1.30
C ALA A 363 -14.91 -11.64 -0.30
N THR A 364 -13.63 -11.43 0.02
CA THR A 364 -13.21 -10.54 1.10
C THR A 364 -12.88 -9.12 0.64
N TYR A 365 -12.27 -8.96 -0.54
CA TYR A 365 -11.72 -7.68 -1.02
C TYR A 365 -12.48 -7.07 -2.20
N SER A 366 -13.67 -7.60 -2.52
CA SER A 366 -14.54 -7.04 -3.55
C SER A 366 -15.17 -5.71 -3.15
N GLU A 367 -15.58 -4.92 -4.12
CA GLU A 367 -16.38 -3.70 -3.88
C GLU A 367 -17.65 -4.01 -3.10
N GLN A 368 -18.31 -5.13 -3.41
CA GLN A 368 -19.52 -5.59 -2.75
C GLN A 368 -19.30 -5.90 -1.26
N ALA A 369 -18.12 -6.38 -0.89
CA ALA A 369 -17.78 -6.68 0.51
C ALA A 369 -17.35 -5.43 1.30
N ILE A 370 -16.61 -4.53 0.66
CA ILE A 370 -15.91 -3.43 1.34
C ILE A 370 -16.72 -2.11 1.30
N MET A 371 -17.28 -1.75 0.15
CA MET A 371 -17.86 -0.42 -0.01
C MET A 371 -19.11 -0.17 0.85
N PRO A 372 -19.99 -1.16 1.13
CA PRO A 372 -21.08 -0.97 2.08
C PRO A 372 -20.61 -0.60 3.50
N GLN A 373 -19.44 -1.11 3.94
CA GLN A 373 -18.86 -0.76 5.25
C GLN A 373 -18.43 0.71 5.29
N TRP A 374 -17.80 1.20 4.21
CA TRP A 374 -17.45 2.62 4.06
C TRP A 374 -18.69 3.50 4.03
N LYS A 375 -19.72 3.13 3.26
CA LYS A 375 -20.98 3.85 3.20
C LYS A 375 -21.63 3.95 4.58
N ALA A 376 -21.69 2.85 5.32
CA ALA A 376 -22.27 2.82 6.66
C ALA A 376 -21.56 3.73 7.67
N ILE A 377 -20.22 3.88 7.57
CA ILE A 377 -19.46 4.77 8.45
C ILE A 377 -19.65 6.23 8.06
N ILE A 378 -19.67 6.53 6.77
CA ILE A 378 -19.87 7.87 6.24
C ILE A 378 -21.28 8.39 6.60
N GLU A 379 -22.30 7.56 6.38
CA GLU A 379 -23.71 7.93 6.54
C GLU A 379 -24.23 7.77 7.99
N ARG A 380 -23.43 7.28 8.94
CA ARG A 380 -23.84 7.26 10.33
C ARG A 380 -24.19 8.67 10.80
N SER A 381 -25.47 8.91 10.96
CA SER A 381 -25.98 10.06 11.68
C SER A 381 -25.48 10.00 13.13
N ILE A 382 -25.02 11.14 13.62
CA ILE A 382 -24.66 11.35 15.02
C ILE A 382 -25.86 11.08 15.89
#